data_67257a7d188c5d1ff05793daa366b22d
#
_entry.id   67257a7d188c5d1ff05793daa366b22d
#
_cell.length_a   1.000
_cell.length_b   1.000
_cell.length_c   1.000
_cell.angle_alpha   90.00
_cell.angle_beta   90.00
_cell.angle_gamma   90.00
#
_symmetry.space_group_name_H-M   'P 1'
#
loop_
_entity.id
_entity.type
_entity.pdbx_description
1 polymer ?
#
loop_
_entity_poly.entity_id
_entity_poly.type
_entity_poly.pdbx_seq_one_letter_code
_entity_poly.pdbx_strand_id
1 'polypeptide(L)'
;MREPIIAGGHLRIRPFNTADSYPEQRLDNDLCQAVVAGDTVYLRGQVPQDLDTGESVHIGNPAAQAGQVMTNVETLLAEAGASVEHVVSCTVYLTDIRHREPVYRVLGRRLTGVYPVFTGLVVSALARPEWLVEVTVVAVRP
;
A
#
# COMPACT_ATOMS: atom_id res chain seq x y z
N MET A 1 -0.67 -7.41 15.82
CA MET A 1 -0.89 -7.83 14.42
C MET A 1 -1.72 -9.11 14.42
N ARG A 2 -2.75 -9.16 13.60
CA ARG A 2 -3.59 -10.34 13.49
C ARG A 2 -2.95 -11.41 12.63
N GLU A 3 -3.16 -12.68 13.01
CA GLU A 3 -2.73 -13.82 12.22
C GLU A 3 -3.48 -13.87 10.89
N PRO A 4 -2.82 -14.35 9.82
CA PRO A 4 -3.50 -14.56 8.55
C PRO A 4 -4.67 -15.53 8.68
N ILE A 5 -5.69 -15.34 7.86
CA ILE A 5 -6.86 -16.25 7.82
C ILE A 5 -7.10 -16.72 6.39
N ILE A 6 -7.80 -17.84 6.26
CA ILE A 6 -8.32 -18.30 4.97
C ILE A 6 -9.81 -17.94 4.93
N ALA A 7 -10.21 -17.20 3.92
CA ALA A 7 -11.60 -16.84 3.69
C ALA A 7 -11.87 -16.87 2.18
N GLY A 8 -12.97 -17.50 1.79
CA GLY A 8 -13.31 -17.66 0.37
C GLY A 8 -12.26 -18.45 -0.42
N GLY A 9 -11.48 -19.29 0.24
CA GLY A 9 -10.41 -20.06 -0.39
C GLY A 9 -9.12 -19.30 -0.62
N HIS A 10 -8.99 -18.06 -0.14
CA HIS A 10 -7.80 -17.22 -0.32
C HIS A 10 -7.17 -16.84 1.01
N LEU A 11 -5.85 -16.70 1.00
CA LEU A 11 -5.11 -16.23 2.18
C LEU A 11 -5.32 -14.71 2.34
N ARG A 12 -5.74 -14.29 3.53
CA ARG A 12 -5.96 -12.90 3.90
C ARG A 12 -4.92 -12.51 4.93
N ILE A 13 -4.03 -11.58 4.57
CA ILE A 13 -2.89 -11.16 5.39
C ILE A 13 -3.23 -9.88 6.13
N ARG A 14 -2.93 -9.85 7.43
CA ARG A 14 -3.24 -8.75 8.34
C ARG A 14 -4.71 -8.33 8.27
N PRO A 15 -5.65 -9.28 8.52
CA PRO A 15 -7.06 -8.92 8.56
C PRO A 15 -7.32 -7.93 9.70
N PHE A 16 -8.20 -6.98 9.47
CA PHE A 16 -8.57 -5.98 10.45
C PHE A 16 -10.01 -5.50 10.22
N ASN A 17 -10.58 -4.86 11.24
CA ASN A 17 -11.86 -4.16 11.11
C ASN A 17 -11.62 -2.66 11.22
N THR A 18 -12.23 -1.88 10.35
CA THR A 18 -12.05 -0.43 10.32
C THR A 18 -12.51 0.26 11.60
N ALA A 19 -13.49 -0.31 12.33
CA ALA A 19 -13.92 0.25 13.61
C ALA A 19 -12.81 0.24 14.65
N ASP A 20 -11.93 -0.76 14.61
CA ASP A 20 -10.80 -0.89 15.54
C ASP A 20 -9.58 -0.11 15.07
N SER A 21 -9.24 -0.21 13.77
CA SER A 21 -8.01 0.37 13.23
C SER A 21 -8.13 1.86 12.90
N TYR A 22 -9.31 2.30 12.48
CA TYR A 22 -9.57 3.67 12.04
C TYR A 22 -10.87 4.19 12.66
N PRO A 23 -10.94 4.31 14.00
CA PRO A 23 -12.18 4.70 14.67
C PRO A 23 -12.70 6.08 14.25
N GLU A 24 -11.81 6.96 13.80
CA GLU A 24 -12.18 8.29 13.31
C GLU A 24 -13.07 8.24 12.05
N GLN A 25 -13.01 7.15 11.28
CA GLN A 25 -13.78 7.00 10.04
C GLN A 25 -15.22 6.58 10.28
N ARG A 26 -15.53 6.04 11.47
CA ARG A 26 -16.86 5.55 11.85
C ARG A 26 -17.42 4.50 10.89
N LEU A 27 -16.56 3.61 10.43
CA LEU A 27 -16.90 2.51 9.53
C LEU A 27 -16.67 1.17 10.24
N ASP A 28 -17.44 0.19 9.85
CA ASP A 28 -17.37 -1.17 10.39
C ASP A 28 -17.24 -2.15 9.22
N ASN A 29 -16.02 -2.25 8.68
CA ASN A 29 -15.73 -3.10 7.53
C ASN A 29 -14.61 -4.07 7.85
N ASP A 30 -14.83 -5.34 7.52
CA ASP A 30 -13.80 -6.36 7.60
C ASP A 30 -12.96 -6.32 6.34
N LEU A 31 -11.68 -5.97 6.50
CA LEU A 31 -10.72 -5.80 5.40
C LEU A 31 -9.43 -6.56 5.75
N CYS A 32 -8.47 -6.53 4.83
CA CYS A 32 -7.13 -7.02 5.09
C CYS A 32 -6.12 -6.20 4.30
N GLN A 33 -4.83 -6.34 4.63
CA GLN A 33 -3.79 -5.60 3.93
C GLN A 33 -3.37 -6.26 2.62
N ALA A 34 -3.48 -7.58 2.53
CA ALA A 34 -3.13 -8.30 1.31
C ALA A 34 -3.98 -9.55 1.15
N VAL A 35 -4.26 -9.90 -0.11
CA VAL A 35 -4.93 -11.15 -0.47
C VAL A 35 -4.01 -11.92 -1.39
N VAL A 36 -3.78 -13.19 -1.10
CA VAL A 36 -3.11 -14.12 -2.00
C VAL A 36 -4.17 -15.03 -2.61
N ALA A 37 -4.38 -14.88 -3.91
CA ALA A 37 -5.34 -15.67 -4.68
C ALA A 37 -4.55 -16.43 -5.76
N GLY A 38 -4.34 -17.75 -5.55
CA GLY A 38 -3.40 -18.51 -6.37
C GLY A 38 -2.00 -17.93 -6.21
N ASP A 39 -1.38 -17.52 -7.31
CA ASP A 39 -0.06 -16.87 -7.29
C ASP A 39 -0.15 -15.33 -7.35
N THR A 40 -1.36 -14.78 -7.46
CA THR A 40 -1.54 -13.33 -7.51
C THR A 40 -1.68 -12.76 -6.11
N VAL A 41 -0.91 -11.70 -5.86
CA VAL A 41 -0.91 -10.96 -4.59
C VAL A 41 -1.52 -9.58 -4.84
N TYR A 42 -2.62 -9.31 -4.15
CA TYR A 42 -3.28 -8.01 -4.19
C TYR A 42 -3.00 -7.29 -2.89
N LEU A 43 -2.36 -6.13 -2.96
CA LEU A 43 -2.19 -5.30 -1.78
C LEU A 43 -3.31 -4.26 -1.71
N ARG A 44 -3.82 -4.03 -0.51
CA ARG A 44 -4.62 -2.83 -0.22
C ARG A 44 -3.80 -1.60 -0.55
N GLY A 45 -4.42 -0.52 -0.98
CA GLY A 45 -3.72 0.75 -1.19
C GLY A 45 -2.89 1.11 0.04
N GLN A 46 -1.57 1.22 -0.12
CA GLN A 46 -0.67 1.54 0.99
C GLN A 46 -0.51 3.05 1.10
N VAL A 47 -0.54 3.53 2.31
CA VAL A 47 -0.53 4.95 2.69
C VAL A 47 0.63 5.20 3.65
N PRO A 48 1.02 6.49 3.85
CA PRO A 48 2.17 6.80 4.72
C PRO A 48 1.81 6.68 6.20
N GLN A 49 1.70 5.46 6.64
CA GLN A 49 1.43 5.12 8.03
C GLN A 49 2.40 4.05 8.50
N ASP A 50 2.65 4.01 9.79
CA ASP A 50 3.27 2.85 10.42
C ASP A 50 2.32 1.67 10.25
N LEU A 51 2.81 0.57 9.67
CA LEU A 51 1.95 -0.55 9.30
C LEU A 51 1.39 -1.28 10.54
N ASP A 52 2.07 -1.21 11.66
CA ASP A 52 1.65 -1.89 12.89
C ASP A 52 0.70 -1.04 13.73
N THR A 53 0.96 0.26 13.84
CA THR A 53 0.18 1.17 14.69
C THR A 53 -0.92 1.93 13.95
N GLY A 54 -0.80 2.09 12.62
CA GLY A 54 -1.71 2.90 11.83
C GLY A 54 -1.50 4.40 11.98
N GLU A 55 -0.45 4.83 12.70
CA GLU A 55 -0.14 6.25 12.85
C GLU A 55 0.46 6.82 11.57
N SER A 56 -0.02 8.00 11.17
CA SER A 56 0.53 8.72 10.02
C SER A 56 1.96 9.16 10.31
N VAL A 57 2.83 9.08 9.31
CA VAL A 57 4.24 9.46 9.42
C VAL A 57 4.63 10.44 8.33
N HIS A 58 5.73 11.16 8.54
CA HIS A 58 6.31 12.09 7.57
C HIS A 58 5.33 13.15 7.08
N ILE A 59 4.63 13.79 8.00
CA ILE A 59 3.64 14.83 7.71
C ILE A 59 4.30 15.94 6.86
N GLY A 60 3.67 16.29 5.74
CA GLY A 60 4.13 17.38 4.87
C GLY A 60 5.30 17.04 3.96
N ASN A 61 5.80 15.82 3.96
CA ASN A 61 6.95 15.41 3.14
C ASN A 61 6.57 14.29 2.16
N PRO A 62 6.21 14.63 0.90
CA PRO A 62 5.74 13.63 -0.05
C PRO A 62 6.79 12.58 -0.41
N ALA A 63 8.07 12.94 -0.51
CA ALA A 63 9.13 11.97 -0.80
C ALA A 63 9.30 10.96 0.34
N ALA A 64 9.34 11.43 1.60
CA ALA A 64 9.45 10.56 2.75
C ALA A 64 8.19 9.68 2.92
N GLN A 65 7.02 10.24 2.63
CA GLN A 65 5.77 9.45 2.62
C GLN A 65 5.83 8.33 1.60
N ALA A 66 6.33 8.59 0.39
CA ALA A 66 6.51 7.56 -0.64
C ALA A 66 7.47 6.45 -0.17
N GLY A 67 8.52 6.82 0.55
CA GLY A 67 9.45 5.85 1.14
C GLY A 67 8.76 4.92 2.13
N GLN A 68 7.93 5.46 3.02
CA GLN A 68 7.17 4.67 3.98
C GLN A 68 6.17 3.75 3.27
N VAL A 69 5.48 4.25 2.25
CA VAL A 69 4.55 3.47 1.44
C VAL A 69 5.27 2.25 0.85
N MET A 70 6.46 2.46 0.25
CA MET A 70 7.22 1.35 -0.33
C MET A 70 7.74 0.37 0.72
N THR A 71 8.11 0.84 1.89
CA THR A 71 8.48 -0.04 3.01
C THR A 71 7.30 -0.93 3.40
N ASN A 72 6.09 -0.38 3.46
CA ASN A 72 4.88 -1.15 3.74
C ASN A 72 4.62 -2.19 2.63
N VAL A 73 4.76 -1.77 1.37
CA VAL A 73 4.61 -2.68 0.22
C VAL A 73 5.57 -3.85 0.32
N GLU A 74 6.85 -3.58 0.57
CA GLU A 74 7.88 -4.62 0.69
C GLU A 74 7.59 -5.58 1.83
N THR A 75 7.17 -5.07 2.97
CA THR A 75 6.82 -5.88 4.14
C THR A 75 5.65 -6.83 3.82
N LEU A 76 4.59 -6.29 3.21
CA LEU A 76 3.41 -7.10 2.88
C LEU A 76 3.70 -8.12 1.79
N LEU A 77 4.49 -7.76 0.78
CA LEU A 77 4.91 -8.72 -0.24
C LEU A 77 5.68 -9.89 0.37
N ALA A 78 6.60 -9.61 1.29
CA ALA A 78 7.36 -10.66 1.97
C ALA A 78 6.44 -11.59 2.77
N GLU A 79 5.45 -11.05 3.47
CA GLU A 79 4.46 -11.85 4.20
C GLU A 79 3.61 -12.70 3.26
N ALA A 80 3.43 -12.26 2.02
CA ALA A 80 2.68 -12.98 1.00
C ALA A 80 3.54 -13.99 0.21
N GLY A 81 4.82 -14.12 0.51
CA GLY A 81 5.72 -15.02 -0.20
C GLY A 81 6.24 -14.44 -1.52
N ALA A 82 6.28 -13.12 -1.65
CA ALA A 82 6.75 -12.42 -2.84
C ALA A 82 7.81 -11.37 -2.48
N SER A 83 8.27 -10.64 -3.47
CA SER A 83 9.17 -9.49 -3.30
C SER A 83 8.88 -8.46 -4.38
N VAL A 84 9.55 -7.31 -4.34
CA VAL A 84 9.31 -6.23 -5.31
C VAL A 84 9.58 -6.66 -6.75
N GLU A 85 10.48 -7.60 -6.98
CA GLU A 85 10.76 -8.11 -8.33
C GLU A 85 9.55 -8.80 -8.97
N HIS A 86 8.57 -9.22 -8.17
CA HIS A 86 7.35 -9.87 -8.64
C HIS A 86 6.21 -8.90 -8.92
N VAL A 87 6.41 -7.60 -8.69
CA VAL A 87 5.38 -6.58 -8.92
C VAL A 87 5.14 -6.43 -10.42
N VAL A 88 3.88 -6.50 -10.83
CA VAL A 88 3.49 -6.34 -12.23
C VAL A 88 2.72 -5.05 -12.48
N SER A 89 2.07 -4.49 -11.47
CA SER A 89 1.24 -3.28 -11.62
C SER A 89 1.32 -2.40 -10.37
N CYS A 90 1.50 -1.10 -10.60
CA CYS A 90 1.41 -0.07 -9.57
C CYS A 90 0.45 1.01 -10.05
N THR A 91 -0.44 1.43 -9.17
CA THR A 91 -1.25 2.63 -9.36
C THR A 91 -0.93 3.60 -8.23
N VAL A 92 -0.55 4.82 -8.60
CA VAL A 92 -0.14 5.87 -7.66
C VAL A 92 -1.18 6.96 -7.64
N TYR A 93 -1.67 7.28 -6.43
CA TYR A 93 -2.63 8.36 -6.21
C TYR A 93 -1.92 9.49 -5.48
N LEU A 94 -2.01 10.71 -6.02
CA LEU A 94 -1.40 11.92 -5.46
C LEU A 94 -2.51 12.94 -5.18
N THR A 95 -2.34 13.73 -4.14
CA THR A 95 -3.28 14.81 -3.84
C THR A 95 -2.89 16.12 -4.52
N ASP A 96 -1.69 16.21 -5.10
CA ASP A 96 -1.19 17.40 -5.78
C ASP A 96 -0.19 16.98 -6.86
N ILE A 97 -0.37 17.49 -8.09
CA ILE A 97 0.50 17.16 -9.21
C ILE A 97 1.96 17.59 -8.95
N ARG A 98 2.19 18.60 -8.12
CA ARG A 98 3.54 19.07 -7.76
C ARG A 98 4.34 18.04 -6.98
N HIS A 99 3.69 17.08 -6.36
CA HIS A 99 4.33 15.98 -5.63
C HIS A 99 4.84 14.87 -6.56
N ARG A 100 4.48 14.89 -7.84
CA ARG A 100 4.75 13.80 -8.77
C ARG A 100 6.24 13.48 -8.88
N GLU A 101 7.09 14.46 -9.13
CA GLU A 101 8.52 14.21 -9.28
C GLU A 101 9.17 13.67 -8.01
N PRO A 102 9.02 14.29 -6.82
CA PRO A 102 9.66 13.76 -5.62
C PRO A 102 9.17 12.36 -5.25
N VAL A 103 7.88 12.08 -5.44
CA VAL A 103 7.31 10.74 -5.19
C VAL A 103 7.86 9.72 -6.19
N TYR A 104 7.81 10.04 -7.47
CA TYR A 104 8.23 9.11 -8.52
C TYR A 104 9.73 8.79 -8.45
N ARG A 105 10.56 9.74 -8.00
CA ARG A 105 11.98 9.45 -7.79
C ARG A 105 12.20 8.38 -6.72
N VAL A 106 11.45 8.43 -5.64
CA VAL A 106 11.51 7.42 -4.58
C VAL A 106 11.03 6.08 -5.11
N LEU A 107 9.85 6.04 -5.75
CA LEU A 107 9.28 4.81 -6.29
C LEU A 107 10.20 4.21 -7.35
N GLY A 108 10.76 5.03 -8.22
CA GLY A 108 11.68 4.56 -9.27
C GLY A 108 12.93 3.89 -8.71
N ARG A 109 13.51 4.45 -7.65
CA ARG A 109 14.68 3.83 -7.00
C ARG A 109 14.32 2.49 -6.37
N ARG A 110 13.16 2.40 -5.71
CA ARG A 110 12.72 1.19 -5.02
C ARG A 110 12.28 0.08 -5.99
N LEU A 111 11.93 0.45 -7.23
CA LEU A 111 11.47 -0.47 -8.27
C LEU A 111 12.48 -0.63 -9.41
N THR A 112 13.74 -0.29 -9.19
CA THR A 112 14.79 -0.43 -10.20
C THR A 112 14.87 -1.86 -10.71
N GLY A 113 14.78 -2.02 -12.04
CA GLY A 113 14.87 -3.34 -12.69
C GLY A 113 13.59 -4.18 -12.65
N VAL A 114 12.50 -3.65 -12.09
CA VAL A 114 11.22 -4.38 -11.96
C VAL A 114 10.36 -4.23 -13.22
N TYR A 115 10.33 -3.04 -13.82
CA TYR A 115 9.56 -2.74 -15.04
C TYR A 115 8.04 -3.02 -14.90
N PRO A 116 7.37 -2.57 -13.85
CA PRO A 116 5.91 -2.77 -13.75
C PRO A 116 5.16 -1.86 -14.72
N VAL A 117 3.91 -2.21 -15.05
CA VAL A 117 3.01 -1.21 -15.60
C VAL A 117 2.69 -0.21 -14.48
N PHE A 118 2.62 1.08 -14.82
CA PHE A 118 2.62 2.13 -13.81
C PHE A 118 1.67 3.25 -14.23
N THR A 119 0.66 3.52 -13.40
CA THR A 119 -0.32 4.58 -13.65
C THR A 119 -0.34 5.55 -12.48
N GLY A 120 -0.26 6.84 -12.78
CA GLY A 120 -0.33 7.88 -11.76
C GLY A 120 -1.54 8.78 -12.00
N LEU A 121 -2.24 9.11 -10.91
CA LEU A 121 -3.45 9.93 -10.92
C LEU A 121 -3.37 10.98 -9.82
N VAL A 122 -3.97 12.13 -10.07
CA VAL A 122 -4.23 13.13 -9.02
C VAL A 122 -5.69 12.98 -8.59
N VAL A 123 -5.89 12.89 -7.28
CA VAL A 123 -7.23 12.78 -6.67
C VAL A 123 -7.47 13.96 -5.74
N SER A 124 -8.73 14.22 -5.41
CA SER A 124 -9.12 15.36 -4.57
C SER A 124 -8.59 15.23 -3.14
N ALA A 125 -8.58 14.01 -2.60
CA ALA A 125 -8.13 13.72 -1.23
C ALA A 125 -7.94 12.22 -1.06
N LEU A 126 -7.19 11.84 -0.03
CA LEU A 126 -7.10 10.47 0.46
C LEU A 126 -7.89 10.36 1.79
N ALA A 127 -7.91 9.18 2.38
CA ALA A 127 -8.76 8.92 3.56
C ALA A 127 -8.40 9.77 4.78
N ARG A 128 -7.14 10.20 4.91
CA ARG A 128 -6.72 11.19 5.91
C ARG A 128 -6.13 12.40 5.20
N PRO A 129 -6.38 13.63 5.69
CA PRO A 129 -5.91 14.85 5.00
C PRO A 129 -4.39 14.97 4.93
N GLU A 130 -3.65 14.39 5.86
CA GLU A 130 -2.19 14.42 5.89
C GLU A 130 -1.55 13.44 4.89
N TRP A 131 -2.30 12.49 4.34
CA TRP A 131 -1.77 11.55 3.36
C TRP A 131 -1.72 12.20 1.99
N LEU A 132 -0.52 12.27 1.42
CA LEU A 132 -0.25 12.93 0.14
C LEU A 132 -0.09 11.93 -1.02
N VAL A 133 0.12 10.66 -0.70
CA VAL A 133 0.36 9.60 -1.68
C VAL A 133 -0.23 8.28 -1.18
N GLU A 134 -0.77 7.52 -2.12
CA GLU A 134 -1.21 6.14 -1.90
C GLU A 134 -0.78 5.30 -3.10
N VAL A 135 -0.40 4.06 -2.88
CA VAL A 135 0.02 3.15 -3.95
C VAL A 135 -0.70 1.82 -3.82
N THR A 136 -1.34 1.39 -4.90
CA THR A 136 -1.94 0.06 -5.03
C THR A 136 -1.01 -0.81 -5.87
N VAL A 137 -0.71 -2.00 -5.39
CA VAL A 137 0.23 -2.92 -6.03
C VAL A 137 -0.42 -4.27 -6.28
N VAL A 138 -0.15 -4.83 -7.45
CA VAL A 138 -0.43 -6.23 -7.77
C VAL A 138 0.88 -6.91 -8.11
N ALA A 139 1.12 -8.08 -7.54
CA ALA A 139 2.30 -8.89 -7.81
C ALA A 139 1.88 -10.32 -8.16
N VAL A 140 2.75 -11.03 -8.86
CA VAL A 140 2.57 -12.45 -9.14
C VAL A 140 3.80 -13.17 -8.58
N ARG A 141 3.62 -13.98 -7.55
CA ARG A 141 4.72 -14.69 -6.92
C ARG A 141 5.14 -15.90 -7.74
N PRO A 142 6.39 -16.33 -7.61
CA PRO A 142 6.91 -17.46 -8.40
C PRO A 142 6.25 -18.77 -8.04
#